data_af830142b4ed4e7da0c02c8caa0ddc77
#
_entry.id   af830142b4ed4e7da0c02c8caa0ddc77
#
_cell.length_a   1.000
_cell.length_b   1.000
_cell.length_c   1.000
_cell.angle_alpha   90.00
_cell.angle_beta   90.00
_cell.angle_gamma   90.00
#
_symmetry.space_group_name_H-M   'P 1'
#
loop_
_entity.id
_entity.type
_entity.pdbx_description
1 polymer ?
#
loop_
_entity_poly.entity_id
_entity_poly.type
_entity_poly.pdbx_seq_one_letter_code
_entity_poly.pdbx_strand_id
1 'polypeptide(L)'
;RTLHGASLGDSADAFIEWLVALVRERGVDAVLISGDVFDRAVPPVDALARMRRALRELTEITTVILTSGNHDGAARLGLFADMLTPSLHVVTDPEAIGTPVEAGGALVYPMPYLEPDLVRQSLSDLPARGEADLPTPLPRSHQAVLGAALRRVRADLEARRDAGDERPAIAMPHAFVTGAQASDSERDIQVGGVPSVSADLFDTLGDEEPLAHGLDYVAAGHLHRPQNISGASVPIRYAGSPIAYSFSEAGATKSITLVTTDATSVTDIEVVPIPTLRGIAVLEGTMDELLADPDEATTASYVSITVT
;
A
#
# COMPACT_ATOMS: atom_id res chain seq x y z
N ARG A 1 -1.28 -7.16 15.41
CA ARG A 1 -2.74 -7.47 15.39
C ARG A 1 -3.05 -8.78 16.11
N THR A 2 -4.29 -8.94 16.48
CA THR A 2 -4.87 -10.20 16.98
C THR A 2 -6.08 -10.55 16.12
N LEU A 3 -6.34 -11.84 15.95
CA LEU A 3 -7.57 -12.36 15.36
C LEU A 3 -8.44 -12.88 16.50
N HIS A 4 -9.52 -12.16 16.86
CA HIS A 4 -10.40 -12.49 18.00
C HIS A 4 -9.64 -12.82 19.29
N GLY A 5 -8.57 -12.09 19.60
CA GLY A 5 -7.73 -12.27 20.78
C GLY A 5 -6.54 -13.23 20.60
N ALA A 6 -6.49 -14.03 19.53
CA ALA A 6 -5.34 -14.86 19.21
C ALA A 6 -4.22 -13.99 18.60
N SER A 7 -2.98 -14.14 19.09
CA SER A 7 -1.83 -13.41 18.56
C SER A 7 -1.48 -13.89 17.15
N LEU A 8 -1.23 -12.95 16.24
CA LEU A 8 -0.72 -13.21 14.90
C LEU A 8 0.81 -12.99 14.79
N GLY A 9 1.49 -12.90 15.94
CA GLY A 9 2.93 -12.63 16.00
C GLY A 9 3.77 -13.66 15.22
N ASP A 10 3.51 -14.94 15.44
CA ASP A 10 4.26 -16.03 14.78
C ASP A 10 4.04 -16.03 13.26
N SER A 11 2.82 -15.74 12.81
CA SER A 11 2.52 -15.59 11.37
C SER A 11 3.26 -14.40 10.75
N ALA A 12 3.39 -13.30 11.51
CA ALA A 12 4.15 -12.13 11.05
C ALA A 12 5.66 -12.43 10.99
N ASP A 13 6.19 -13.18 11.96
CA ASP A 13 7.60 -13.59 11.96
C ASP A 13 7.89 -14.53 10.78
N ALA A 14 7.04 -15.53 10.54
CA ALA A 14 7.16 -16.44 9.40
C ALA A 14 7.10 -15.71 8.05
N PHE A 15 6.19 -14.73 7.91
CA PHE A 15 6.12 -13.89 6.71
C PHE A 15 7.41 -13.10 6.48
N ILE A 16 7.96 -12.48 7.51
CA ILE A 16 9.19 -11.68 7.40
C ILE A 16 10.37 -12.57 6.97
N GLU A 17 10.52 -13.74 7.59
CA GLU A 17 11.58 -14.69 7.25
C GLU A 17 11.47 -15.16 5.79
N TRP A 18 10.24 -15.50 5.36
CA TRP A 18 9.98 -15.89 3.98
C TRP A 18 10.24 -14.72 3.00
N LEU A 19 9.81 -13.50 3.32
CA LEU A 19 10.01 -12.32 2.46
C LEU A 19 11.50 -12.02 2.27
N VAL A 20 12.29 -12.02 3.35
CA VAL A 20 13.74 -11.79 3.28
C VAL A 20 14.43 -12.86 2.42
N ALA A 21 14.04 -14.13 2.58
CA ALA A 21 14.56 -15.22 1.76
C ALA A 21 14.22 -15.03 0.27
N LEU A 22 12.96 -14.70 -0.03
CA LEU A 22 12.49 -14.46 -1.41
C LEU A 22 13.21 -13.27 -2.06
N VAL A 23 13.34 -12.15 -1.35
CA VAL A 23 14.03 -10.95 -1.84
C VAL A 23 15.47 -11.27 -2.21
N ARG A 24 16.16 -12.06 -1.38
CA ARG A 24 17.52 -12.50 -1.65
C ARG A 24 17.62 -13.47 -2.82
N GLU A 25 16.72 -14.45 -2.88
CA GLU A 25 16.68 -15.48 -3.94
C GLU A 25 16.39 -14.87 -5.32
N ARG A 26 15.43 -13.94 -5.35
CA ARG A 26 14.96 -13.32 -6.60
C ARG A 26 15.79 -12.09 -7.01
N GLY A 27 16.73 -11.64 -6.16
CA GLY A 27 17.55 -10.46 -6.42
C GLY A 27 16.72 -9.19 -6.59
N VAL A 28 15.74 -8.97 -5.68
CA VAL A 28 14.82 -7.82 -5.76
C VAL A 28 15.56 -6.53 -5.44
N ASP A 29 15.48 -5.53 -6.32
CA ASP A 29 16.17 -4.24 -6.20
C ASP A 29 15.48 -3.28 -5.21
N ALA A 30 14.15 -3.38 -5.07
CA ALA A 30 13.38 -2.56 -4.15
C ALA A 30 12.16 -3.29 -3.56
N VAL A 31 11.88 -3.07 -2.27
CA VAL A 31 10.66 -3.50 -1.58
C VAL A 31 9.80 -2.29 -1.27
N LEU A 32 8.56 -2.28 -1.80
CA LEU A 32 7.59 -1.21 -1.61
C LEU A 32 6.56 -1.61 -0.53
N ILE A 33 6.40 -0.78 0.51
CA ILE A 33 5.43 -0.97 1.59
C ILE A 33 4.47 0.22 1.59
N SER A 34 3.32 0.03 0.97
CA SER A 34 2.33 1.09 0.71
C SER A 34 1.42 1.37 1.92
N GLY A 35 2.00 1.78 3.04
CA GLY A 35 1.29 2.18 4.25
C GLY A 35 0.82 1.04 5.15
N ASP A 36 0.17 1.41 6.27
CA ASP A 36 -0.34 0.52 7.33
C ASP A 36 0.73 -0.45 7.86
N VAL A 37 1.91 0.11 8.09
CA VAL A 37 3.06 -0.58 8.69
C VAL A 37 2.69 -1.15 10.05
N PHE A 38 1.88 -0.42 10.80
CA PHE A 38 1.35 -0.81 12.10
C PHE A 38 -0.17 -0.76 12.12
N ASP A 39 -0.78 -1.60 12.98
CA ASP A 39 -2.22 -1.65 13.22
C ASP A 39 -2.79 -0.39 13.91
N ARG A 40 -1.94 0.41 14.53
CA ARG A 40 -2.32 1.62 15.26
C ARG A 40 -1.17 2.60 15.40
N ALA A 41 -1.50 3.87 15.53
CA ALA A 41 -0.54 4.97 15.65
C ALA A 41 0.46 4.83 16.84
N VAL A 42 0.11 4.06 17.87
CA VAL A 42 1.00 3.68 18.97
C VAL A 42 1.13 2.17 18.99
N PRO A 43 2.09 1.60 18.23
CA PRO A 43 2.27 0.16 18.17
C PRO A 43 2.84 -0.40 19.47
N PRO A 44 2.55 -1.69 19.80
CA PRO A 44 3.19 -2.38 20.92
C PRO A 44 4.68 -2.58 20.68
N VAL A 45 5.44 -2.76 21.77
CA VAL A 45 6.92 -2.86 21.71
C VAL A 45 7.41 -4.05 20.88
N ASP A 46 6.69 -5.16 20.93
CA ASP A 46 6.99 -6.37 20.14
C ASP A 46 6.80 -6.13 18.63
N ALA A 47 5.79 -5.35 18.22
CA ALA A 47 5.59 -4.96 16.83
C ALA A 47 6.72 -4.04 16.33
N LEU A 48 7.16 -3.08 17.18
CA LEU A 48 8.32 -2.24 16.87
C LEU A 48 9.60 -3.06 16.71
N ALA A 49 9.84 -4.02 17.61
CA ALA A 49 11.02 -4.89 17.56
C ALA A 49 11.02 -5.76 16.29
N ARG A 50 9.85 -6.30 15.92
CA ARG A 50 9.65 -7.10 14.70
C ARG A 50 9.93 -6.28 13.45
N MET A 51 9.34 -5.09 13.34
CA MET A 51 9.55 -4.20 12.18
C MET A 51 11.00 -3.75 12.06
N ARG A 52 11.64 -3.39 13.18
CA ARG A 52 13.07 -3.05 13.19
C ARG A 52 13.95 -4.20 12.67
N ARG A 53 13.65 -5.45 13.05
CA ARG A 53 14.35 -6.62 12.54
C ARG A 53 14.16 -6.77 11.04
N ALA A 54 12.91 -6.71 10.56
CA ALA A 54 12.57 -6.82 9.15
C ALA A 54 13.28 -5.76 8.30
N LEU A 55 13.21 -4.48 8.70
CA LEU A 55 13.87 -3.39 7.99
C LEU A 55 15.38 -3.57 7.94
N ARG A 56 16.01 -3.97 9.07
CA ARG A 56 17.46 -4.22 9.09
C ARG A 56 17.86 -5.32 8.12
N GLU A 57 17.16 -6.47 8.12
CA GLU A 57 17.48 -7.60 7.27
C GLU A 57 17.23 -7.31 5.78
N LEU A 58 16.16 -6.56 5.47
CA LEU A 58 15.86 -6.15 4.10
C LEU A 58 16.86 -5.10 3.59
N THR A 59 17.19 -4.08 4.37
CA THR A 59 18.08 -2.99 3.93
C THR A 59 19.56 -3.42 3.76
N GLU A 60 19.94 -4.61 4.26
CA GLU A 60 21.22 -5.23 3.96
C GLU A 60 21.30 -5.82 2.55
N ILE A 61 20.16 -6.06 1.88
CA ILE A 61 20.08 -6.77 0.60
C ILE A 61 19.32 -6.02 -0.50
N THR A 62 18.52 -5.01 -0.16
CA THR A 62 17.68 -4.28 -1.12
C THR A 62 17.35 -2.87 -0.61
N THR A 63 16.84 -2.01 -1.49
CA THR A 63 16.24 -0.74 -1.09
C THR A 63 14.83 -0.97 -0.54
N VAL A 64 14.48 -0.34 0.58
CA VAL A 64 13.13 -0.37 1.15
C VAL A 64 12.52 1.02 1.08
N ILE A 65 11.34 1.12 0.48
CA ILE A 65 10.55 2.34 0.42
C ILE A 65 9.24 2.08 1.15
N LEU A 66 8.95 2.86 2.19
CA LEU A 66 7.71 2.73 2.92
C LEU A 66 7.01 4.07 3.12
N THR A 67 5.68 4.06 3.13
CA THR A 67 4.84 5.22 3.44
C THR A 67 4.03 4.96 4.71
N SER A 68 3.40 6.01 5.26
CA SER A 68 2.38 5.84 6.29
C SER A 68 1.01 5.57 5.68
N GLY A 69 0.25 4.67 6.31
CA GLY A 69 -1.17 4.45 6.05
C GLY A 69 -2.07 5.19 7.06
N ASN A 70 -3.37 4.92 7.01
CA ASN A 70 -4.35 5.55 7.89
C ASN A 70 -4.36 4.98 9.32
N HIS A 71 -3.72 3.83 9.56
CA HIS A 71 -3.49 3.28 10.90
C HIS A 71 -2.23 3.83 11.56
N ASP A 72 -1.24 4.28 10.77
CA ASP A 72 0.04 4.73 11.26
C ASP A 72 -0.03 6.13 11.89
N GLY A 73 0.84 6.39 12.85
CA GLY A 73 1.15 7.75 13.28
C GLY A 73 2.25 8.33 12.39
N ALA A 74 1.90 9.05 11.32
CA ALA A 74 2.84 9.55 10.31
C ALA A 74 4.07 10.25 10.92
N ALA A 75 3.86 11.21 11.84
CA ALA A 75 4.94 11.92 12.52
C ALA A 75 5.84 10.99 13.38
N ARG A 76 5.29 9.88 13.91
CA ARG A 76 6.08 8.91 14.69
C ARG A 76 6.86 7.99 13.77
N LEU A 77 6.25 7.53 12.69
CA LEU A 77 6.89 6.65 11.71
C LEU A 77 8.04 7.39 11.00
N GLY A 78 7.85 8.67 10.67
CA GLY A 78 8.84 9.52 10.01
C GLY A 78 9.84 10.22 10.93
N LEU A 79 9.81 9.97 12.26
CA LEU A 79 10.60 10.73 13.25
C LEU A 79 12.10 10.85 12.92
N PHE A 80 12.70 9.88 12.28
CA PHE A 80 14.11 9.86 11.89
C PHE A 80 14.33 9.70 10.40
N ALA A 81 13.31 10.01 9.57
CA ALA A 81 13.35 9.76 8.12
C ALA A 81 14.59 10.37 7.45
N ASP A 82 14.98 11.60 7.84
CA ASP A 82 16.13 12.33 7.27
C ASP A 82 17.50 11.79 7.73
N MET A 83 17.52 10.86 8.68
CA MET A 83 18.75 10.31 9.27
C MET A 83 18.99 8.85 8.87
N LEU A 84 18.16 8.30 7.98
CA LEU A 84 18.21 6.88 7.59
C LEU A 84 19.33 6.59 6.59
N THR A 85 19.60 5.32 6.41
CA THR A 85 20.57 4.85 5.40
C THR A 85 20.03 5.05 3.99
N PRO A 86 20.89 5.15 2.96
CA PRO A 86 20.44 5.27 1.56
C PRO A 86 19.52 4.12 1.09
N SER A 87 19.56 2.97 1.77
CA SER A 87 18.71 1.81 1.45
C SER A 87 17.33 1.84 2.12
N LEU A 88 17.01 2.87 2.94
CA LEU A 88 15.71 2.96 3.63
C LEU A 88 15.11 4.35 3.45
N HIS A 89 13.99 4.39 2.76
CA HIS A 89 13.21 5.61 2.55
C HIS A 89 11.87 5.49 3.29
N VAL A 90 11.64 6.41 4.23
CA VAL A 90 10.40 6.50 5.02
C VAL A 90 9.72 7.80 4.65
N VAL A 91 8.67 7.74 3.83
CA VAL A 91 7.98 8.92 3.31
C VAL A 91 6.62 9.05 3.98
N THR A 92 6.50 10.01 4.90
CA THR A 92 5.28 10.26 5.68
C THR A 92 4.78 11.69 5.56
N ASP A 93 5.57 12.56 4.92
CA ASP A 93 5.24 13.97 4.71
C ASP A 93 4.57 14.15 3.35
N PRO A 94 3.32 14.66 3.28
CA PRO A 94 2.65 14.97 2.02
C PRO A 94 3.38 16.01 1.15
N GLU A 95 4.25 16.84 1.73
CA GLU A 95 5.02 17.83 0.95
C GLU A 95 6.14 17.19 0.12
N ALA A 96 6.57 15.98 0.45
CA ALA A 96 7.54 15.21 -0.33
C ALA A 96 6.95 14.61 -1.62
N ILE A 97 5.62 14.62 -1.79
CA ILE A 97 4.95 14.10 -2.99
C ILE A 97 5.40 14.88 -4.23
N GLY A 98 5.68 14.16 -5.31
CA GLY A 98 6.27 14.69 -6.55
C GLY A 98 7.78 14.54 -6.60
N THR A 99 8.42 14.08 -5.51
CA THR A 99 9.84 13.73 -5.52
C THR A 99 9.97 12.21 -5.51
N PRO A 100 10.43 11.58 -6.60
CA PRO A 100 10.56 10.13 -6.65
C PRO A 100 11.77 9.63 -5.88
N VAL A 101 11.66 8.40 -5.38
CA VAL A 101 12.81 7.59 -4.96
C VAL A 101 13.26 6.76 -6.17
N GLU A 102 14.52 6.88 -6.55
CA GLU A 102 15.10 6.14 -7.67
C GLU A 102 15.58 4.77 -7.15
N ALA A 103 14.93 3.70 -7.59
CA ALA A 103 15.25 2.34 -7.16
C ALA A 103 14.95 1.32 -8.26
N GLY A 104 15.83 0.32 -8.42
CA GLY A 104 15.66 -0.75 -9.41
C GLY A 104 15.51 -0.25 -10.85
N GLY A 105 16.12 0.91 -11.19
CA GLY A 105 15.97 1.51 -12.52
C GLY A 105 14.62 2.22 -12.74
N ALA A 106 13.76 2.33 -11.77
CA ALA A 106 12.44 2.97 -11.83
C ALA A 106 12.39 4.27 -11.00
N LEU A 107 11.40 5.11 -11.32
CA LEU A 107 10.98 6.27 -10.55
C LEU A 107 9.81 5.85 -9.65
N VAL A 108 10.03 5.71 -8.36
CA VAL A 108 8.97 5.36 -7.40
C VAL A 108 8.47 6.62 -6.72
N TYR A 109 7.17 6.92 -6.84
CA TYR A 109 6.50 8.07 -6.22
C TYR A 109 5.74 7.62 -4.97
N PRO A 110 6.34 7.68 -3.78
CA PRO A 110 5.67 7.31 -2.55
C PRO A 110 4.67 8.38 -2.16
N MET A 111 3.44 7.96 -1.85
CA MET A 111 2.35 8.83 -1.39
C MET A 111 1.79 8.28 -0.09
N PRO A 112 2.02 8.94 1.06
CA PRO A 112 1.44 8.55 2.32
C PRO A 112 -0.08 8.71 2.29
N TYR A 113 -0.79 8.15 3.28
CA TYR A 113 -2.21 8.39 3.45
C TYR A 113 -2.50 9.89 3.58
N LEU A 114 -3.45 10.36 2.78
CA LEU A 114 -3.85 11.76 2.70
C LEU A 114 -5.22 11.94 3.38
N GLU A 115 -5.21 12.29 4.66
CA GLU A 115 -6.44 12.67 5.38
C GLU A 115 -6.89 14.05 4.90
N PRO A 116 -8.04 14.16 4.21
CA PRO A 116 -8.47 15.43 3.60
C PRO A 116 -8.52 16.59 4.58
N ASP A 117 -8.94 16.36 5.83
CA ASP A 117 -9.03 17.42 6.84
C ASP A 117 -7.66 18.00 7.23
N LEU A 118 -6.60 17.22 7.09
CA LEU A 118 -5.24 17.63 7.46
C LEU A 118 -4.46 18.22 6.29
N VAL A 119 -4.69 17.73 5.06
CA VAL A 119 -3.81 18.06 3.92
C VAL A 119 -4.43 18.98 2.87
N ARG A 120 -5.74 19.20 2.88
CA ARG A 120 -6.46 19.98 1.85
C ARG A 120 -5.97 21.42 1.69
N GLN A 121 -5.36 22.00 2.71
CA GLN A 121 -4.78 23.33 2.65
C GLN A 121 -3.36 23.32 2.08
N SER A 122 -2.52 22.40 2.53
CA SER A 122 -1.09 22.33 2.12
C SER A 122 -0.92 21.76 0.70
N LEU A 123 -1.86 20.92 0.26
CA LEU A 123 -1.87 20.36 -1.10
C LEU A 123 -2.61 21.25 -2.11
N SER A 124 -3.30 22.34 -1.67
CA SER A 124 -3.96 23.24 -2.61
C SER A 124 -2.96 23.86 -3.58
N ASP A 125 -3.35 23.93 -4.86
CA ASP A 125 -2.53 24.56 -5.87
C ASP A 125 -2.35 26.05 -5.55
N LEU A 126 -1.13 26.55 -5.72
CA LEU A 126 -0.88 27.98 -5.56
C LEU A 126 -1.58 28.74 -6.69
N PRO A 127 -2.19 29.91 -6.41
CA PRO A 127 -2.74 30.74 -7.45
C PRO A 127 -1.68 31.09 -8.49
N ALA A 128 -2.10 31.29 -9.73
CA ALA A 128 -1.20 31.69 -10.80
C ALA A 128 -0.41 32.96 -10.39
N ARG A 129 0.84 33.05 -10.84
CA ARG A 129 1.78 34.11 -10.44
C ARG A 129 1.18 35.50 -10.75
N GLY A 130 0.82 36.24 -9.70
CA GLY A 130 0.20 37.59 -9.82
C GLY A 130 -1.17 37.70 -9.18
N GLU A 131 -1.80 36.62 -8.74
CA GLU A 131 -3.02 36.64 -7.95
C GLU A 131 -2.66 36.85 -6.46
N ALA A 132 -3.30 37.83 -5.83
CA ALA A 132 -3.02 38.23 -4.46
C ALA A 132 -3.72 37.35 -3.40
N ASP A 133 -4.52 36.37 -3.84
CA ASP A 133 -5.34 35.55 -2.95
C ASP A 133 -4.57 34.33 -2.43
N LEU A 134 -4.78 34.00 -1.16
CA LEU A 134 -4.32 32.75 -0.57
C LEU A 134 -4.96 31.58 -1.31
N PRO A 135 -4.22 30.44 -1.46
CA PRO A 135 -4.79 29.25 -2.09
C PRO A 135 -6.09 28.85 -1.40
N THR A 136 -7.15 28.65 -2.19
CA THR A 136 -8.39 28.10 -1.66
C THR A 136 -8.18 26.65 -1.28
N PRO A 137 -8.57 26.22 -0.05
CA PRO A 137 -8.47 24.83 0.33
C PRO A 137 -9.19 23.90 -0.66
N LEU A 138 -8.56 22.78 -1.00
CA LEU A 138 -9.19 21.75 -1.84
C LEU A 138 -10.55 21.30 -1.25
N PRO A 139 -11.47 20.81 -2.08
CA PRO A 139 -12.67 20.12 -1.60
C PRO A 139 -12.34 19.06 -0.56
N ARG A 140 -13.21 18.87 0.44
CA ARG A 140 -13.05 17.91 1.52
C ARG A 140 -13.37 16.50 1.03
N SER A 141 -12.49 15.93 0.20
CA SER A 141 -12.64 14.58 -0.34
C SER A 141 -11.29 13.95 -0.66
N HIS A 142 -11.23 12.62 -0.59
CA HIS A 142 -10.03 11.85 -0.99
C HIS A 142 -9.70 12.06 -2.47
N GLN A 143 -10.72 12.15 -3.33
CA GLN A 143 -10.55 12.42 -4.76
C GLN A 143 -9.79 13.74 -5.00
N ALA A 144 -10.15 14.80 -4.29
CA ALA A 144 -9.53 16.11 -4.48
C ALA A 144 -8.09 16.15 -3.98
N VAL A 145 -7.81 15.58 -2.80
CA VAL A 145 -6.44 15.59 -2.23
C VAL A 145 -5.50 14.66 -2.97
N LEU A 146 -5.97 13.47 -3.39
CA LEU A 146 -5.14 12.57 -4.20
C LEU A 146 -4.91 13.13 -5.60
N GLY A 147 -5.92 13.78 -6.22
CA GLY A 147 -5.75 14.46 -7.49
C GLY A 147 -4.67 15.55 -7.44
N ALA A 148 -4.67 16.37 -6.39
CA ALA A 148 -3.62 17.37 -6.18
C ALA A 148 -2.24 16.74 -5.95
N ALA A 149 -2.17 15.63 -5.24
CA ALA A 149 -0.93 14.87 -5.06
C ALA A 149 -0.40 14.31 -6.40
N LEU A 150 -1.29 13.74 -7.22
CA LEU A 150 -0.94 13.21 -8.53
C LEU A 150 -0.51 14.31 -9.52
N ARG A 151 -1.07 15.53 -9.45
CA ARG A 151 -0.58 16.66 -10.25
C ARG A 151 0.87 17.04 -9.91
N ARG A 152 1.31 16.88 -8.66
CA ARG A 152 2.72 17.07 -8.29
C ARG A 152 3.61 16.00 -8.91
N VAL A 153 3.15 14.74 -8.93
CA VAL A 153 3.83 13.64 -9.66
C VAL A 153 3.88 13.94 -11.15
N ARG A 154 2.78 14.40 -11.75
CA ARG A 154 2.71 14.81 -13.15
C ARG A 154 3.76 15.86 -13.49
N ALA A 155 3.85 16.91 -12.69
CA ALA A 155 4.79 18.02 -12.94
C ALA A 155 6.25 17.55 -12.93
N ASP A 156 6.64 16.65 -12.01
CA ASP A 156 7.99 16.06 -12.01
C ASP A 156 8.21 15.14 -13.22
N LEU A 157 7.22 14.28 -13.54
CA LEU A 157 7.31 13.40 -14.71
C LEU A 157 7.44 14.18 -16.02
N GLU A 158 6.63 15.20 -16.24
CA GLU A 158 6.72 16.05 -17.44
C GLU A 158 8.13 16.66 -17.59
N ALA A 159 8.65 17.24 -16.51
CA ALA A 159 10.02 17.80 -16.51
C ALA A 159 11.09 16.75 -16.80
N ARG A 160 10.95 15.53 -16.29
CA ARG A 160 11.88 14.41 -16.55
C ARG A 160 11.77 13.91 -17.97
N ARG A 161 10.56 13.73 -18.51
CA ARG A 161 10.31 13.30 -19.88
C ARG A 161 10.87 14.33 -20.90
N ASP A 162 10.69 15.61 -20.62
CA ASP A 162 11.29 16.69 -21.41
C ASP A 162 12.83 16.67 -21.38
N ALA A 163 13.41 16.20 -20.29
CA ALA A 163 14.86 15.98 -20.16
C ALA A 163 15.36 14.66 -20.77
N GLY A 164 14.46 13.82 -21.31
CA GLY A 164 14.80 12.52 -21.93
C GLY A 164 14.92 11.36 -20.95
N ASP A 165 14.42 11.50 -19.72
CA ASP A 165 14.32 10.38 -18.75
C ASP A 165 13.06 9.56 -19.05
N GLU A 166 13.24 8.36 -19.60
CA GLU A 166 12.14 7.46 -19.98
C GLU A 166 11.97 6.29 -19.01
N ARG A 167 12.64 6.32 -17.86
CA ARG A 167 12.52 5.26 -16.84
C ARG A 167 11.08 5.02 -16.45
N PRO A 168 10.68 3.76 -16.14
CA PRO A 168 9.33 3.44 -15.70
C PRO A 168 8.98 4.16 -14.41
N ALA A 169 7.72 4.62 -14.29
CA ALA A 169 7.20 5.38 -13.19
C ALA A 169 6.16 4.55 -12.40
N ILE A 170 6.39 4.39 -11.10
CA ILE A 170 5.53 3.61 -10.19
C ILE A 170 4.96 4.53 -9.12
N ALA A 171 3.64 4.65 -9.05
CA ALA A 171 2.98 5.33 -7.94
C ALA A 171 2.71 4.36 -6.78
N MET A 172 2.82 4.85 -5.55
CA MET A 172 2.69 4.04 -4.33
C MET A 172 1.71 4.72 -3.35
N PRO A 173 0.41 4.82 -3.71
CA PRO A 173 -0.59 5.47 -2.88
C PRO A 173 -1.12 4.57 -1.78
N HIS A 174 -1.55 5.17 -0.66
CA HIS A 174 -2.39 4.53 0.35
C HIS A 174 -3.79 5.12 0.27
N ALA A 175 -4.69 4.49 -0.49
CA ALA A 175 -6.04 5.01 -0.80
C ALA A 175 -7.01 3.88 -1.16
N PHE A 176 -8.34 4.15 -1.04
CA PHE A 176 -9.38 3.26 -1.52
C PHE A 176 -9.79 3.66 -2.96
N VAL A 177 -9.49 2.82 -3.93
CA VAL A 177 -9.84 3.05 -5.35
C VAL A 177 -11.21 2.45 -5.67
N THR A 178 -12.06 3.17 -6.38
CA THR A 178 -13.41 2.74 -6.78
C THR A 178 -13.35 1.42 -7.55
N GLY A 179 -14.29 0.52 -7.27
CA GLY A 179 -14.34 -0.84 -7.86
C GLY A 179 -13.60 -1.89 -7.04
N ALA A 180 -12.84 -1.49 -6.03
CA ALA A 180 -12.20 -2.41 -5.10
C ALA A 180 -13.19 -2.98 -4.07
N GLN A 181 -12.87 -4.16 -3.55
CA GLN A 181 -13.64 -4.85 -2.50
C GLN A 181 -12.90 -4.76 -1.16
N ALA A 182 -13.54 -4.13 -0.18
CA ALA A 182 -13.07 -4.11 1.20
C ALA A 182 -13.39 -5.42 1.94
N SER A 183 -12.68 -5.69 3.02
CA SER A 183 -13.00 -6.71 4.03
C SER A 183 -13.40 -6.03 5.35
N ASP A 184 -13.87 -6.80 6.33
CA ASP A 184 -14.30 -6.23 7.62
C ASP A 184 -13.13 -5.75 8.49
N SER A 185 -11.91 -5.94 8.05
CA SER A 185 -10.70 -5.62 8.81
C SER A 185 -10.07 -4.26 8.45
N GLU A 186 -10.50 -3.61 7.37
CA GLU A 186 -10.09 -2.26 7.03
C GLU A 186 -10.78 -1.23 7.93
N ARG A 187 -10.07 -0.16 8.23
CA ARG A 187 -10.66 0.98 8.92
C ARG A 187 -11.47 1.83 7.94
N ASP A 188 -12.68 2.21 8.34
CA ASP A 188 -13.48 3.18 7.58
C ASP A 188 -12.75 4.53 7.48
N ILE A 189 -12.58 5.03 6.25
CA ILE A 189 -11.94 6.31 5.92
C ILE A 189 -12.93 7.34 5.35
N GLN A 190 -14.22 7.20 5.63
CA GLN A 190 -15.25 8.11 5.09
C GLN A 190 -15.03 9.55 5.53
N VAL A 191 -14.72 10.41 4.57
CA VAL A 191 -14.66 11.86 4.74
C VAL A 191 -15.40 12.50 3.58
N GLY A 192 -16.37 13.37 3.86
CA GLY A 192 -17.13 14.05 2.80
C GLY A 192 -18.09 13.16 2.00
N GLY A 193 -18.40 11.95 2.47
CA GLY A 193 -19.45 11.08 1.92
C GLY A 193 -19.00 10.00 0.93
N VAL A 194 -17.84 10.10 0.29
CA VAL A 194 -17.29 9.07 -0.62
C VAL A 194 -15.85 8.78 -0.24
N PRO A 195 -15.54 7.57 0.28
CA PRO A 195 -14.20 7.22 0.71
C PRO A 195 -13.26 6.88 -0.45
N SER A 196 -13.80 6.61 -1.65
CA SER A 196 -13.05 6.10 -2.78
C SER A 196 -12.61 7.20 -3.75
N VAL A 197 -11.53 6.93 -4.45
CA VAL A 197 -11.01 7.72 -5.57
C VAL A 197 -11.25 6.98 -6.88
N SER A 198 -11.47 7.70 -7.97
CA SER A 198 -11.65 7.09 -9.29
C SER A 198 -10.34 6.51 -9.82
N ALA A 199 -10.40 5.34 -10.49
CA ALA A 199 -9.22 4.70 -11.05
C ALA A 199 -8.57 5.50 -12.19
N ASP A 200 -9.38 6.18 -13.01
CA ASP A 200 -8.93 7.03 -14.12
C ASP A 200 -8.07 8.22 -13.67
N LEU A 201 -8.14 8.59 -12.39
CA LEU A 201 -7.29 9.61 -11.80
C LEU A 201 -5.80 9.30 -11.95
N PHE A 202 -5.43 8.03 -12.01
CA PHE A 202 -4.04 7.60 -12.20
C PHE A 202 -3.58 7.70 -13.66
N ASP A 203 -4.48 7.58 -14.63
CA ASP A 203 -4.16 7.79 -16.04
C ASP A 203 -3.92 9.27 -16.34
N THR A 204 -4.75 10.14 -15.75
CA THR A 204 -4.67 11.59 -15.96
C THR A 204 -3.68 12.28 -15.02
N LEU A 205 -3.19 11.56 -14.00
CA LEU A 205 -2.35 12.15 -12.94
C LEU A 205 -2.98 13.40 -12.31
N GLY A 206 -4.31 13.33 -12.11
CA GLY A 206 -5.08 14.39 -11.47
C GLY A 206 -5.41 15.61 -12.34
N ASP A 207 -5.17 15.54 -13.66
CA ASP A 207 -5.52 16.56 -14.65
C ASP A 207 -6.72 16.13 -15.52
N GLU A 208 -7.01 16.84 -16.59
CA GLU A 208 -8.09 16.52 -17.54
C GLU A 208 -7.67 15.50 -18.59
N GLU A 209 -6.41 15.55 -19.05
CA GLU A 209 -5.90 14.70 -20.10
C GLU A 209 -4.78 13.75 -19.59
N PRO A 210 -4.73 12.50 -20.09
CA PRO A 210 -3.65 11.59 -19.80
C PRO A 210 -2.28 12.13 -20.21
N LEU A 211 -1.24 11.78 -19.45
CA LEU A 211 0.15 12.05 -19.84
C LEU A 211 0.66 10.92 -20.76
N ALA A 212 1.28 11.28 -21.88
CA ALA A 212 1.71 10.32 -22.90
C ALA A 212 2.66 9.24 -22.38
N HIS A 213 3.53 9.57 -21.43
CA HIS A 213 4.43 8.65 -20.73
C HIS A 213 4.23 8.86 -19.21
N GLY A 214 3.04 8.51 -18.72
CA GLY A 214 2.63 8.64 -17.33
C GLY A 214 3.18 7.55 -16.44
N LEU A 215 2.28 6.97 -15.63
CA LEU A 215 2.61 5.84 -14.74
C LEU A 215 2.58 4.52 -15.51
N ASP A 216 3.50 3.61 -15.15
CA ASP A 216 3.56 2.25 -15.66
C ASP A 216 2.90 1.24 -14.69
N TYR A 217 2.83 1.58 -13.41
CA TYR A 217 2.23 0.73 -12.38
C TYR A 217 1.78 1.53 -11.15
N VAL A 218 0.73 1.05 -10.48
CA VAL A 218 0.25 1.60 -9.21
C VAL A 218 0.26 0.49 -8.14
N ALA A 219 1.20 0.60 -7.19
CA ALA A 219 1.33 -0.26 -6.02
C ALA A 219 0.45 0.27 -4.88
N ALA A 220 -0.85 0.00 -4.94
CA ALA A 220 -1.83 0.54 -3.99
C ALA A 220 -1.80 -0.17 -2.64
N GLY A 221 -1.87 0.59 -1.55
CA GLY A 221 -2.07 0.12 -0.18
C GLY A 221 -3.45 0.48 0.37
N HIS A 222 -3.82 -0.02 1.53
CA HIS A 222 -5.05 0.12 2.31
C HIS A 222 -5.89 -1.16 2.37
N LEU A 223 -6.18 -1.81 1.24
CA LEU A 223 -7.06 -2.98 1.22
C LEU A 223 -6.30 -4.27 1.54
N HIS A 224 -6.91 -5.11 2.37
CA HIS A 224 -6.29 -6.35 2.86
C HIS A 224 -6.43 -7.52 1.90
N ARG A 225 -7.42 -7.49 1.00
CA ARG A 225 -7.61 -8.52 -0.02
C ARG A 225 -6.77 -8.21 -1.26
N PRO A 226 -5.90 -9.14 -1.72
CA PRO A 226 -5.16 -8.96 -2.97
C PRO A 226 -6.13 -8.86 -4.15
N GLN A 227 -6.00 -7.81 -4.96
CA GLN A 227 -6.90 -7.58 -6.10
C GLN A 227 -6.33 -6.59 -7.11
N ASN A 228 -6.69 -6.78 -8.38
CA ASN A 228 -6.47 -5.81 -9.44
C ASN A 228 -7.68 -4.89 -9.53
N ILE A 229 -7.46 -3.63 -9.88
CA ILE A 229 -8.51 -2.65 -10.11
C ILE A 229 -8.65 -2.41 -11.60
N SER A 230 -9.88 -2.38 -12.08
CA SER A 230 -10.24 -2.00 -13.44
C SER A 230 -10.70 -0.53 -13.50
N GLY A 231 -10.71 0.03 -14.71
CA GLY A 231 -11.19 1.41 -14.94
C GLY A 231 -10.07 2.43 -15.12
N ALA A 232 -8.80 1.99 -15.16
CA ALA A 232 -7.65 2.74 -15.62
C ALA A 232 -6.91 1.97 -16.71
N SER A 233 -6.11 2.66 -17.51
CA SER A 233 -5.19 2.05 -18.49
C SER A 233 -3.94 1.54 -17.79
N VAL A 234 -3.45 2.27 -16.80
CA VAL A 234 -2.33 1.85 -15.96
C VAL A 234 -2.76 0.69 -15.04
N PRO A 235 -1.96 -0.39 -14.93
CA PRO A 235 -2.23 -1.47 -13.99
C PRO A 235 -2.22 -0.97 -12.54
N ILE A 236 -3.35 -1.15 -11.84
CA ILE A 236 -3.50 -0.80 -10.41
C ILE A 236 -3.71 -2.10 -9.63
N ARG A 237 -2.87 -2.34 -8.62
CA ARG A 237 -3.00 -3.54 -7.81
C ARG A 237 -2.80 -3.27 -6.32
N TYR A 238 -3.68 -3.87 -5.51
CA TYR A 238 -3.45 -4.10 -4.09
C TYR A 238 -2.77 -5.45 -3.90
N ALA A 239 -1.57 -5.48 -3.33
CA ALA A 239 -0.93 -6.73 -2.91
C ALA A 239 -1.70 -7.38 -1.75
N GLY A 240 -2.44 -6.58 -0.99
CA GLY A 240 -3.16 -6.99 0.20
C GLY A 240 -2.29 -7.02 1.45
N SER A 241 -2.90 -7.37 2.58
CA SER A 241 -2.14 -7.63 3.80
C SER A 241 -1.46 -9.01 3.72
N PRO A 242 -0.27 -9.18 4.32
CA PRO A 242 0.46 -10.45 4.26
C PRO A 242 -0.20 -11.57 5.07
N ILE A 243 -1.09 -11.21 6.00
CA ILE A 243 -1.79 -12.14 6.90
C ILE A 243 -3.28 -11.77 6.88
N ALA A 244 -4.16 -12.75 7.03
CA ALA A 244 -5.57 -12.49 7.19
C ALA A 244 -5.87 -11.95 8.60
N TYR A 245 -6.65 -10.88 8.68
CA TYR A 245 -7.01 -10.20 9.93
C TYR A 245 -8.50 -10.33 10.28
N SER A 246 -9.31 -10.87 9.37
CA SER A 246 -10.74 -11.10 9.55
C SER A 246 -11.16 -12.43 8.93
N PHE A 247 -12.20 -13.05 9.48
CA PHE A 247 -12.83 -14.23 8.88
C PHE A 247 -13.50 -13.93 7.53
N SER A 248 -13.81 -12.67 7.23
CA SER A 248 -14.28 -12.27 5.89
C SER A 248 -13.21 -12.44 4.80
N GLU A 249 -11.96 -12.66 5.18
CA GLU A 249 -10.85 -12.95 4.26
C GLU A 249 -10.64 -14.46 4.05
N ALA A 250 -11.50 -15.33 4.62
CA ALA A 250 -11.43 -16.77 4.41
C ALA A 250 -11.50 -17.12 2.92
N GLY A 251 -10.64 -18.03 2.48
CA GLY A 251 -10.51 -18.43 1.06
C GLY A 251 -9.72 -17.46 0.18
N ALA A 252 -9.30 -16.30 0.69
CA ALA A 252 -8.40 -15.42 -0.04
C ALA A 252 -6.95 -15.86 0.11
N THR A 253 -6.27 -16.11 -1.01
CA THR A 253 -4.82 -16.37 -1.03
C THR A 253 -4.07 -15.06 -0.80
N LYS A 254 -3.29 -14.97 0.28
CA LYS A 254 -2.40 -13.84 0.53
C LYS A 254 -1.23 -13.89 -0.43
N SER A 255 -0.81 -12.73 -0.93
CA SER A 255 0.24 -12.65 -1.93
C SER A 255 1.04 -11.35 -1.82
N ILE A 256 2.24 -11.37 -2.37
CA ILE A 256 2.97 -10.16 -2.78
C ILE A 256 2.91 -10.04 -4.30
N THR A 257 3.36 -8.91 -4.82
CA THR A 257 3.48 -8.67 -6.26
C THR A 257 4.95 -8.39 -6.58
N LEU A 258 5.52 -9.15 -7.51
CA LEU A 258 6.81 -8.83 -8.13
C LEU A 258 6.54 -8.09 -9.43
N VAL A 259 7.13 -6.92 -9.56
CA VAL A 259 7.05 -6.08 -10.76
C VAL A 259 8.42 -6.04 -11.39
N THR A 260 8.52 -6.49 -12.62
CA THR A 260 9.78 -6.45 -13.39
C THR A 260 9.74 -5.28 -14.35
N THR A 261 10.81 -4.49 -14.35
CA THR A 261 10.96 -3.35 -15.24
C THR A 261 12.17 -3.55 -16.17
N ASP A 262 12.09 -2.96 -17.35
CA ASP A 262 13.26 -2.69 -18.17
C ASP A 262 13.66 -1.19 -18.11
N ALA A 263 14.38 -0.69 -19.07
CA ALA A 263 14.85 0.70 -19.08
C ALA A 263 13.71 1.73 -19.21
N THR A 264 12.54 1.35 -19.70
CA THR A 264 11.46 2.28 -20.10
C THR A 264 10.06 1.86 -19.69
N SER A 265 9.86 0.63 -19.22
CA SER A 265 8.52 0.10 -18.96
C SER A 265 8.48 -0.99 -17.90
N VAL A 266 7.28 -1.30 -17.38
CA VAL A 266 6.99 -2.53 -16.66
C VAL A 266 6.77 -3.66 -17.66
N THR A 267 7.57 -4.73 -17.55
CA THR A 267 7.55 -5.86 -18.49
C THR A 267 6.82 -7.09 -17.97
N ASP A 268 6.71 -7.25 -16.64
CA ASP A 268 5.97 -8.36 -16.03
C ASP A 268 5.42 -7.98 -14.64
N ILE A 269 4.29 -8.59 -14.28
CA ILE A 269 3.62 -8.46 -12.98
C ILE A 269 3.27 -9.85 -12.48
N GLU A 270 4.12 -10.43 -11.65
CA GLU A 270 3.95 -11.76 -11.08
C GLU A 270 3.29 -11.67 -9.69
N VAL A 271 2.28 -12.50 -9.45
CA VAL A 271 1.62 -12.64 -8.14
C VAL A 271 2.21 -13.87 -7.44
N VAL A 272 2.94 -13.64 -6.34
CA VAL A 272 3.59 -14.70 -5.57
C VAL A 272 2.78 -14.99 -4.31
N PRO A 273 2.22 -16.19 -4.15
CA PRO A 273 1.50 -16.58 -2.94
C PRO A 273 2.41 -16.57 -1.71
N ILE A 274 1.90 -16.05 -0.61
CA ILE A 274 2.58 -16.09 0.70
C ILE A 274 2.28 -17.44 1.36
N PRO A 275 3.28 -18.21 1.78
CA PRO A 275 3.07 -19.43 2.59
C PRO A 275 2.36 -19.07 3.89
N THR A 276 1.20 -19.67 4.12
CA THR A 276 0.37 -19.39 5.30
C THR A 276 0.77 -20.33 6.44
N LEU A 277 1.30 -19.77 7.55
CA LEU A 277 1.62 -20.57 8.73
C LEU A 277 0.35 -21.18 9.37
N ARG A 278 -0.72 -20.40 9.45
CA ARG A 278 -2.02 -20.84 9.93
C ARG A 278 -3.14 -20.15 9.14
N GLY A 279 -3.99 -20.94 8.51
CA GLY A 279 -5.13 -20.46 7.74
C GLY A 279 -6.27 -19.92 8.61
N ILE A 280 -7.32 -19.46 7.94
CA ILE A 280 -8.62 -19.14 8.54
C ILE A 280 -9.72 -19.90 7.80
N ALA A 281 -10.71 -20.42 8.52
CA ALA A 281 -11.86 -21.14 7.97
C ALA A 281 -13.15 -20.67 8.63
N VAL A 282 -14.23 -20.66 7.87
CA VAL A 282 -15.59 -20.39 8.35
C VAL A 282 -16.41 -21.64 8.13
N LEU A 283 -16.99 -22.20 9.18
CA LEU A 283 -17.81 -23.40 9.14
C LEU A 283 -19.23 -23.05 9.62
N GLU A 284 -20.23 -23.61 8.95
CA GLU A 284 -21.63 -23.50 9.30
C GLU A 284 -22.29 -24.86 9.13
N GLY A 285 -23.08 -25.31 10.12
CA GLY A 285 -23.77 -26.60 10.08
C GLY A 285 -24.31 -27.03 11.44
N THR A 286 -24.94 -28.21 11.47
CA THR A 286 -25.35 -28.83 12.70
C THR A 286 -24.15 -29.31 13.52
N MET A 287 -24.34 -29.54 14.82
CA MET A 287 -23.28 -30.02 15.70
C MET A 287 -22.67 -31.35 15.21
N ASP A 288 -23.51 -32.27 14.72
CA ASP A 288 -23.05 -33.56 14.21
C ASP A 288 -22.22 -33.42 12.94
N GLU A 289 -22.61 -32.55 12.02
CA GLU A 289 -21.83 -32.24 10.80
C GLU A 289 -20.49 -31.59 11.13
N LEU A 290 -20.47 -30.65 12.05
CA LEU A 290 -19.26 -29.92 12.45
C LEU A 290 -18.26 -30.80 13.22
N LEU A 291 -18.73 -31.85 13.90
CA LEU A 291 -17.89 -32.82 14.60
C LEU A 291 -17.49 -34.01 13.73
N ALA A 292 -18.10 -34.17 12.55
CA ALA A 292 -17.76 -35.23 11.60
C ALA A 292 -16.47 -34.90 10.86
N ASP A 293 -15.37 -35.45 11.33
CA ASP A 293 -14.03 -35.55 10.69
C ASP A 293 -13.59 -34.30 9.89
N PRO A 294 -13.18 -33.20 10.57
CA PRO A 294 -12.67 -32.03 9.87
C PRO A 294 -11.36 -32.39 9.14
N ASP A 295 -11.19 -31.85 7.94
CA ASP A 295 -9.95 -32.02 7.19
C ASP A 295 -8.74 -31.43 7.95
N GLU A 296 -7.52 -31.87 7.55
CA GLU A 296 -6.28 -31.44 8.20
C GLU A 296 -6.07 -29.93 8.09
N ALA A 297 -6.46 -29.31 6.95
CA ALA A 297 -6.31 -27.88 6.72
C ALA A 297 -7.22 -27.07 7.66
N THR A 298 -8.47 -27.50 7.87
CA THR A 298 -9.39 -26.91 8.84
C THR A 298 -8.88 -27.01 10.27
N THR A 299 -8.36 -28.18 10.64
CA THR A 299 -7.82 -28.45 11.98
C THR A 299 -6.58 -27.58 12.28
N ALA A 300 -5.79 -27.25 11.28
CA ALA A 300 -4.62 -26.37 11.40
C ALA A 300 -4.96 -24.86 11.33
N SER A 301 -6.23 -24.48 11.08
CA SER A 301 -6.67 -23.10 10.90
C SER A 301 -7.25 -22.48 12.17
N TYR A 302 -7.37 -21.14 12.19
CA TYR A 302 -8.33 -20.44 13.05
C TYR A 302 -9.73 -20.65 12.46
N VAL A 303 -10.68 -21.07 13.27
CA VAL A 303 -12.01 -21.45 12.78
C VAL A 303 -13.07 -20.56 13.43
N SER A 304 -13.95 -20.00 12.60
CA SER A 304 -15.22 -19.41 13.01
C SER A 304 -16.34 -20.42 12.77
N ILE A 305 -17.11 -20.77 13.80
CA ILE A 305 -18.13 -21.79 13.73
C ILE A 305 -19.49 -21.17 14.01
N THR A 306 -20.47 -21.42 13.11
CA THR A 306 -21.89 -21.13 13.31
C THR A 306 -22.65 -22.45 13.39
N VAL A 307 -23.29 -22.70 14.53
CA VAL A 307 -24.15 -23.90 14.73
C VAL A 307 -25.58 -23.55 14.34
N THR A 308 -26.20 -24.33 13.45
CA THR A 308 -27.57 -24.16 12.92
C THR A 308 -28.52 -25.25 13.42
#